data_5f487d76daf089cb5105a18f50a072a4
#
_entry.id   5f487d76daf089cb5105a18f50a072a4
#
_cell.length_a   1.000
_cell.length_b   1.000
_cell.length_c   1.000
_cell.angle_alpha   90.00
_cell.angle_beta   90.00
_cell.angle_gamma   90.00
#
_symmetry.space_group_name_H-M   'P 1'
#
loop_
_entity.id
_entity.type
_entity.pdbx_description
1 polymer ?
#
loop_
_entity_poly.entity_id
_entity_poly.type
_entity_poly.pdbx_seq_one_letter_code
_entity_poly.pdbx_strand_id
1 'polypeptide(L)'
;MASLLLLAGCATDPLAEQYSEGGTGYASADGTVSEFAPADRSETVVFEGITDAGVAVSNDDYVGEVLVVNFWYAACAPCRVEAPDLAALSAKYQDAGASFLGVNIYDQPDTSLAFARNFDIAYPSIIDANSGTVRLAFASHAPPSAVPTTLVLDKQGRVAARFIGLIEEPSMLDTIIKDLIAEDL
;
A
#
# COMPACT_ATOMS: atom_id res chain seq x y z
N MET A 1 -35.26 -28.14 50.18
CA MET A 1 -34.58 -26.85 49.93
C MET A 1 -33.57 -27.08 48.80
N ALA A 2 -33.92 -26.71 47.58
CA ALA A 2 -33.05 -26.85 46.40
C ALA A 2 -32.43 -25.48 46.10
N SER A 3 -31.10 -25.41 46.19
CA SER A 3 -30.33 -24.19 45.93
C SER A 3 -30.04 -24.09 44.45
N LEU A 4 -30.61 -23.10 43.78
CA LEU A 4 -30.34 -22.78 42.37
C LEU A 4 -29.06 -21.91 42.30
N LEU A 5 -27.98 -22.45 41.75
CA LEU A 5 -26.80 -21.67 41.41
C LEU A 5 -27.04 -21.01 40.02
N LEU A 6 -27.14 -19.69 40.03
CA LEU A 6 -27.12 -18.85 38.83
C LEU A 6 -25.67 -18.67 38.41
N LEU A 7 -25.26 -19.27 37.27
CA LEU A 7 -24.03 -18.92 36.55
C LEU A 7 -24.31 -17.65 35.75
N ALA A 8 -23.96 -16.49 36.26
CA ALA A 8 -23.81 -15.27 35.45
C ALA A 8 -22.33 -15.13 35.07
N GLY A 9 -22.00 -15.58 33.88
CA GLY A 9 -20.67 -15.43 33.30
C GLY A 9 -20.76 -14.91 31.89
N CYS A 10 -21.04 -13.61 31.71
CA CYS A 10 -20.67 -12.90 30.50
C CYS A 10 -19.47 -12.02 30.85
N ALA A 11 -18.29 -12.58 30.78
CA ALA A 11 -17.09 -11.77 30.68
C ALA A 11 -17.04 -11.20 29.25
N THR A 12 -17.39 -9.94 29.08
CA THR A 12 -17.04 -9.19 27.86
C THR A 12 -15.51 -9.16 27.80
N ASP A 13 -14.97 -9.76 26.75
CA ASP A 13 -13.53 -9.73 26.49
C ASP A 13 -13.16 -8.30 26.05
N PRO A 14 -12.37 -7.55 26.85
CA PRO A 14 -12.00 -6.17 26.48
C PRO A 14 -11.25 -6.10 25.15
N LEU A 15 -10.64 -7.20 24.71
CA LEU A 15 -10.05 -7.31 23.37
C LEU A 15 -11.13 -7.34 22.29
N ALA A 16 -12.24 -8.05 22.51
CA ALA A 16 -13.35 -8.11 21.55
C ALA A 16 -14.08 -6.77 21.42
N GLU A 17 -14.18 -5.97 22.51
CA GLU A 17 -14.71 -4.61 22.44
C GLU A 17 -13.78 -3.68 21.65
N GLN A 18 -12.48 -3.77 21.82
CA GLN A 18 -11.49 -2.99 21.09
C GLN A 18 -11.51 -3.28 19.57
N TYR A 19 -11.83 -4.52 19.16
CA TYR A 19 -12.01 -4.88 17.77
C TYR A 19 -13.41 -4.57 17.21
N SER A 20 -14.41 -4.41 18.03
CA SER A 20 -15.78 -4.08 17.60
C SER A 20 -16.05 -2.58 17.46
N GLU A 21 -15.26 -1.74 18.09
CA GLU A 21 -15.31 -0.26 17.96
C GLU A 21 -14.49 0.23 16.75
N GLY A 22 -14.61 -0.40 15.61
CA GLY A 22 -14.12 -0.03 14.26
C GLY A 22 -13.30 1.26 14.11
N GLY A 23 -12.12 1.36 14.74
CA GLY A 23 -11.35 2.59 14.74
C GLY A 23 -9.86 2.43 15.02
N THR A 24 -9.38 1.23 15.34
CA THR A 24 -7.94 1.00 15.49
C THR A 24 -7.40 0.35 14.22
N GLY A 25 -6.51 1.05 13.51
CA GLY A 25 -5.79 0.47 12.40
C GLY A 25 -5.11 -0.85 12.80
N TYR A 26 -5.04 -1.79 11.87
CA TYR A 26 -4.32 -3.05 12.08
C TYR A 26 -2.81 -2.81 12.00
N ALA A 27 -2.05 -3.47 12.88
CA ALA A 27 -0.61 -3.61 12.74
C ALA A 27 -0.23 -5.06 12.98
N SER A 28 0.55 -5.65 12.07
CA SER A 28 1.14 -6.98 12.28
C SER A 28 2.07 -6.96 13.50
N ALA A 29 2.21 -8.10 14.18
CA ALA A 29 3.03 -8.21 15.40
C ALA A 29 4.51 -7.85 15.18
N ASP A 30 5.02 -8.00 13.95
CA ASP A 30 6.38 -7.64 13.53
C ASP A 30 6.50 -6.22 12.96
N GLY A 31 5.38 -5.49 12.85
CA GLY A 31 5.34 -4.12 12.33
C GLY A 31 5.53 -3.99 10.82
N THR A 32 5.56 -5.09 10.06
CA THR A 32 5.75 -5.06 8.60
C THR A 32 4.52 -4.56 7.88
N VAL A 33 3.30 -4.82 8.39
CA VAL A 33 2.04 -4.34 7.84
C VAL A 33 1.35 -3.43 8.84
N SER A 34 0.83 -2.32 8.35
CA SER A 34 0.01 -1.38 9.13
C SER A 34 -1.13 -0.86 8.27
N GLU A 35 -2.35 -0.86 8.82
CA GLU A 35 -3.52 -0.20 8.24
C GLU A 35 -3.93 0.97 9.13
N PHE A 36 -4.37 2.06 8.54
CA PHE A 36 -4.76 3.28 9.23
C PHE A 36 -6.27 3.51 9.05
N ALA A 37 -6.99 3.60 10.17
CA ALA A 37 -8.40 3.96 10.12
C ALA A 37 -8.58 5.36 9.49
N PRO A 38 -9.71 5.66 8.84
CA PRO A 38 -9.91 6.93 8.14
C PRO A 38 -9.61 8.19 8.95
N ALA A 39 -9.87 8.14 10.28
CA ALA A 39 -9.60 9.25 11.21
C ALA A 39 -8.11 9.42 11.56
N ASP A 40 -7.30 8.37 11.37
CA ASP A 40 -5.87 8.34 11.72
C ASP A 40 -4.97 8.53 10.50
N ARG A 41 -5.54 8.62 9.29
CA ARG A 41 -4.79 8.89 8.07
C ARG A 41 -4.29 10.33 8.07
N SER A 42 -3.06 10.49 7.63
CA SER A 42 -2.44 11.82 7.48
C SER A 42 -3.11 12.64 6.36
N GLU A 43 -2.58 13.84 6.13
CA GLU A 43 -2.95 14.64 4.97
C GLU A 43 -2.60 13.93 3.66
N THR A 44 -3.22 14.37 2.56
CA THR A 44 -2.90 13.93 1.19
C THR A 44 -1.42 14.05 0.92
N VAL A 45 -0.80 13.00 0.39
CA VAL A 45 0.60 13.03 -0.03
C VAL A 45 0.72 13.71 -1.39
N VAL A 46 1.44 14.82 -1.43
CA VAL A 46 1.69 15.56 -2.68
C VAL A 46 3.03 15.11 -3.27
N PHE A 47 2.99 14.59 -4.49
CA PHE A 47 4.19 14.18 -5.22
C PHE A 47 4.04 14.47 -6.72
N GLU A 48 5.17 14.60 -7.39
CA GLU A 48 5.28 14.67 -8.85
C GLU A 48 6.57 13.97 -9.31
N GLY A 49 6.58 13.46 -10.51
CA GLY A 49 7.75 12.80 -11.07
C GLY A 49 7.64 12.49 -12.55
N ILE A 50 8.73 12.00 -13.11
CA ILE A 50 8.79 11.56 -14.51
C ILE A 50 8.90 10.04 -14.52
N THR A 51 8.03 9.38 -15.28
CA THR A 51 8.04 7.93 -15.41
C THR A 51 9.20 7.45 -16.30
N ASP A 52 9.45 6.15 -16.26
CA ASP A 52 10.40 5.46 -17.14
C ASP A 52 10.06 5.58 -18.62
N ALA A 53 8.79 5.87 -18.96
CA ALA A 53 8.35 6.21 -20.33
C ALA A 53 8.51 7.72 -20.65
N GLY A 54 9.03 8.54 -19.74
CA GLY A 54 9.23 9.98 -19.94
C GLY A 54 7.96 10.82 -19.78
N VAL A 55 6.90 10.28 -19.17
CA VAL A 55 5.63 10.98 -18.92
C VAL A 55 5.64 11.61 -17.52
N ALA A 56 5.22 12.86 -17.39
CA ALA A 56 5.02 13.52 -16.11
C ALA A 56 3.75 12.95 -15.45
N VAL A 57 3.85 12.63 -14.16
CA VAL A 57 2.74 12.16 -13.32
C VAL A 57 2.80 12.84 -11.95
N SER A 58 1.63 13.01 -11.32
CA SER A 58 1.47 13.61 -10.01
C SER A 58 0.36 12.91 -9.22
N ASN A 59 0.21 13.24 -7.94
CA ASN A 59 -0.92 12.76 -7.13
C ASN A 59 -2.29 13.14 -7.74
N ASP A 60 -2.38 14.25 -8.46
CA ASP A 60 -3.65 14.74 -9.04
C ASP A 60 -4.18 13.82 -10.14
N ASP A 61 -3.32 13.04 -10.78
CA ASP A 61 -3.70 12.06 -11.82
C ASP A 61 -4.47 10.87 -11.25
N TYR A 62 -4.44 10.67 -9.93
CA TYR A 62 -5.03 9.51 -9.23
C TYR A 62 -6.16 9.89 -8.27
N VAL A 63 -6.59 11.15 -8.23
CA VAL A 63 -7.67 11.60 -7.35
C VAL A 63 -8.97 10.85 -7.66
N GLY A 64 -9.59 10.28 -6.62
CA GLY A 64 -10.81 9.49 -6.73
C GLY A 64 -10.58 7.98 -6.91
N GLU A 65 -9.34 7.54 -7.09
CA GLU A 65 -8.94 6.14 -7.16
C GLU A 65 -8.10 5.75 -5.95
N VAL A 66 -8.11 4.47 -5.60
CA VAL A 66 -7.12 3.89 -4.69
C VAL A 66 -5.80 3.80 -5.43
N LEU A 67 -4.70 4.28 -4.84
CA LEU A 67 -3.38 4.22 -5.46
C LEU A 67 -2.44 3.30 -4.68
N VAL A 68 -1.93 2.27 -5.33
CA VAL A 68 -0.86 1.41 -4.79
C VAL A 68 0.49 1.93 -5.28
N VAL A 69 1.33 2.42 -4.35
CA VAL A 69 2.67 2.94 -4.63
C VAL A 69 3.71 1.94 -4.13
N ASN A 70 4.50 1.37 -5.04
CA ASN A 70 5.55 0.40 -4.72
C ASN A 70 6.94 0.98 -4.94
N PHE A 71 7.74 1.07 -3.88
CA PHE A 71 9.15 1.50 -3.92
C PHE A 71 10.06 0.30 -4.17
N TRP A 72 10.89 0.36 -5.21
CA TRP A 72 11.64 -0.78 -5.70
C TRP A 72 12.91 -0.41 -6.47
N TYR A 73 13.71 -1.41 -6.82
CA TYR A 73 14.76 -1.34 -7.83
C TYR A 73 15.06 -2.73 -8.42
N ALA A 74 15.66 -2.80 -9.61
CA ALA A 74 15.75 -4.04 -10.40
C ALA A 74 16.62 -5.15 -9.76
N ALA A 75 17.66 -4.80 -9.00
CA ALA A 75 18.54 -5.76 -8.34
C ALA A 75 18.03 -6.20 -6.95
N CYS A 76 16.93 -5.61 -6.45
CA CYS A 76 16.32 -5.96 -5.18
C CYS A 76 15.70 -7.36 -5.26
N ALA A 77 16.24 -8.31 -4.53
CA ALA A 77 15.78 -9.70 -4.58
C ALA A 77 14.31 -9.87 -4.15
N PRO A 78 13.85 -9.32 -3.00
CA PRO A 78 12.44 -9.43 -2.61
C PRO A 78 11.50 -8.66 -3.55
N CYS A 79 11.93 -7.53 -4.14
CA CYS A 79 11.12 -6.83 -5.14
C CYS A 79 10.83 -7.70 -6.37
N ARG A 80 11.78 -8.54 -6.76
CA ARG A 80 11.63 -9.50 -7.87
C ARG A 80 10.67 -10.65 -7.53
N VAL A 81 10.58 -10.99 -6.25
CA VAL A 81 9.65 -12.04 -5.75
C VAL A 81 8.21 -11.54 -5.82
N GLU A 82 7.95 -10.31 -5.38
CA GLU A 82 6.57 -9.75 -5.34
C GLU A 82 6.07 -9.20 -6.70
N ALA A 83 6.99 -8.94 -7.66
CA ALA A 83 6.65 -8.31 -8.92
C ALA A 83 5.53 -9.02 -9.71
N PRO A 84 5.49 -10.37 -9.83
CA PRO A 84 4.39 -11.06 -10.52
C PRO A 84 3.03 -10.87 -9.83
N ASP A 85 3.00 -10.82 -8.50
CA ASP A 85 1.78 -10.63 -7.73
C ASP A 85 1.25 -9.20 -7.88
N LEU A 86 2.14 -8.20 -7.84
CA LEU A 86 1.78 -6.81 -8.11
C LEU A 86 1.29 -6.61 -9.55
N ALA A 87 1.91 -7.26 -10.53
CA ALA A 87 1.44 -7.24 -11.92
C ALA A 87 0.04 -7.84 -12.06
N ALA A 88 -0.21 -8.99 -11.42
CA ALA A 88 -1.52 -9.64 -11.42
C ALA A 88 -2.60 -8.78 -10.75
N LEU A 89 -2.31 -8.19 -9.59
CA LEU A 89 -3.23 -7.29 -8.89
C LEU A 89 -3.50 -6.02 -9.70
N SER A 90 -2.48 -5.42 -10.30
CA SER A 90 -2.63 -4.26 -11.19
C SER A 90 -3.58 -4.57 -12.36
N ALA A 91 -3.38 -5.71 -13.03
CA ALA A 91 -4.25 -6.14 -14.12
C ALA A 91 -5.70 -6.39 -13.65
N LYS A 92 -5.88 -6.95 -12.44
CA LYS A 92 -7.20 -7.19 -11.84
C LYS A 92 -7.99 -5.92 -11.60
N TYR A 93 -7.29 -4.85 -11.15
CA TYR A 93 -7.94 -3.58 -10.78
C TYR A 93 -7.91 -2.53 -11.89
N GLN A 94 -7.34 -2.83 -13.02
CA GLN A 94 -7.39 -1.97 -14.19
C GLN A 94 -8.86 -1.63 -14.50
N ASP A 95 -9.19 -0.34 -14.56
CA ASP A 95 -10.56 0.16 -14.74
C ASP A 95 -11.57 -0.26 -13.63
N ALA A 96 -11.08 -0.71 -12.48
CA ALA A 96 -11.89 -1.19 -11.36
C ALA A 96 -11.70 -0.38 -10.06
N GLY A 97 -11.20 0.85 -10.17
CA GLY A 97 -11.13 1.83 -9.07
C GLY A 97 -9.82 1.82 -8.29
N ALA A 98 -8.80 1.10 -8.75
CA ALA A 98 -7.45 1.24 -8.22
C ALA A 98 -6.40 1.28 -9.31
N SER A 99 -5.41 2.14 -9.11
CA SER A 99 -4.23 2.30 -9.94
C SER A 99 -2.96 1.87 -9.23
N PHE A 100 -1.92 1.52 -9.99
CA PHE A 100 -0.61 1.14 -9.48
C PHE A 100 0.47 2.06 -10.03
N LEU A 101 1.44 2.40 -9.20
CA LEU A 101 2.57 3.26 -9.53
C LEU A 101 3.84 2.72 -8.88
N GLY A 102 4.85 2.40 -9.68
CA GLY A 102 6.18 2.11 -9.18
C GLY A 102 6.95 3.40 -8.88
N VAL A 103 7.84 3.35 -7.91
CA VAL A 103 8.85 4.38 -7.66
C VAL A 103 10.21 3.69 -7.64
N ASN A 104 10.92 3.78 -8.75
CA ASN A 104 12.26 3.19 -8.85
C ASN A 104 13.30 4.15 -8.25
N ILE A 105 13.98 3.66 -7.20
CA ILE A 105 14.83 4.52 -6.37
C ILE A 105 16.33 4.46 -6.73
N TYR A 106 16.74 3.59 -7.66
CA TYR A 106 18.17 3.43 -8.00
C TYR A 106 18.48 3.32 -9.50
N ASP A 107 17.54 2.76 -10.29
CA ASP A 107 17.82 2.48 -11.69
C ASP A 107 17.47 3.66 -12.61
N GLN A 108 17.99 3.58 -13.84
CA GLN A 108 17.64 4.48 -14.94
C GLN A 108 16.46 3.90 -15.74
N PRO A 109 15.79 4.70 -16.61
CA PRO A 109 14.58 4.29 -17.33
C PRO A 109 14.69 2.96 -18.08
N ASP A 110 15.79 2.74 -18.82
CA ASP A 110 15.97 1.52 -19.60
C ASP A 110 15.97 0.24 -18.76
N THR A 111 16.54 0.32 -17.54
CA THR A 111 16.57 -0.81 -16.58
C THR A 111 15.18 -1.04 -16.00
N SER A 112 14.44 0.02 -15.66
CA SER A 112 13.06 -0.05 -15.20
C SER A 112 12.16 -0.70 -16.25
N LEU A 113 12.22 -0.23 -17.50
CA LEU A 113 11.46 -0.79 -18.61
C LEU A 113 11.83 -2.25 -18.92
N ALA A 114 13.11 -2.63 -18.77
CA ALA A 114 13.52 -4.02 -18.93
C ALA A 114 12.96 -4.92 -17.84
N PHE A 115 12.92 -4.44 -16.59
CA PHE A 115 12.28 -5.13 -15.48
C PHE A 115 10.77 -5.29 -15.72
N ALA A 116 10.07 -4.22 -16.10
CA ALA A 116 8.65 -4.25 -16.40
C ALA A 116 8.30 -5.30 -17.45
N ARG A 117 9.08 -5.37 -18.56
CA ARG A 117 8.91 -6.40 -19.59
C ARG A 117 9.13 -7.82 -19.06
N ASN A 118 10.10 -8.02 -18.16
CA ASN A 118 10.44 -9.35 -17.64
C ASN A 118 9.39 -9.90 -16.66
N PHE A 119 8.63 -9.03 -16.00
CA PHE A 119 7.63 -9.39 -14.99
C PHE A 119 6.20 -9.06 -15.42
N ASP A 120 5.98 -8.72 -16.71
CA ASP A 120 4.67 -8.37 -17.27
C ASP A 120 3.97 -7.22 -16.52
N ILE A 121 4.75 -6.26 -16.01
CA ILE A 121 4.25 -5.08 -15.31
C ILE A 121 3.74 -4.08 -16.34
N ALA A 122 2.45 -3.73 -16.27
CA ALA A 122 1.80 -2.78 -17.16
C ALA A 122 1.72 -1.35 -16.60
N TYR A 123 1.85 -1.17 -15.28
CA TYR A 123 1.80 0.15 -14.66
C TYR A 123 3.14 0.89 -14.76
N PRO A 124 3.13 2.24 -14.80
CA PRO A 124 4.35 3.05 -14.92
C PRO A 124 5.18 3.06 -13.63
N SER A 125 6.48 3.36 -13.77
CA SER A 125 7.34 3.65 -12.62
C SER A 125 7.97 5.03 -12.75
N ILE A 126 7.85 5.87 -11.70
CA ILE A 126 8.63 7.11 -11.58
C ILE A 126 10.10 6.75 -11.38
N ILE A 127 10.99 7.45 -12.07
CA ILE A 127 12.44 7.33 -11.88
C ILE A 127 12.89 8.38 -10.85
N ASP A 128 13.00 7.96 -9.59
CA ASP A 128 13.37 8.80 -8.45
C ASP A 128 14.85 8.70 -8.06
N ALA A 129 15.63 7.93 -8.83
CA ALA A 129 17.05 7.66 -8.56
C ALA A 129 17.92 8.90 -8.47
N ASN A 130 17.60 9.95 -9.24
CA ASN A 130 18.42 11.15 -9.33
C ASN A 130 17.94 12.28 -8.41
N SER A 131 16.60 12.39 -8.20
CA SER A 131 15.99 13.48 -7.43
C SER A 131 15.77 13.14 -5.97
N GLY A 132 15.25 11.95 -5.70
CA GLY A 132 14.81 11.54 -4.37
C GLY A 132 13.55 12.27 -3.88
N THR A 133 12.92 13.09 -4.73
CA THR A 133 11.81 13.97 -4.33
C THR A 133 10.56 13.17 -3.97
N VAL A 134 10.27 12.10 -4.70
CA VAL A 134 9.11 11.24 -4.41
C VAL A 134 9.33 10.46 -3.12
N ARG A 135 10.51 9.86 -2.91
CA ARG A 135 10.86 9.22 -1.63
C ARG A 135 10.73 10.19 -0.45
N LEU A 136 11.12 11.45 -0.65
CA LEU A 136 11.03 12.46 0.40
C LEU A 136 9.57 12.81 0.72
N ALA A 137 8.70 12.89 -0.28
CA ALA A 137 7.27 13.13 -0.09
C ALA A 137 6.61 12.05 0.80
N PHE A 138 7.07 10.81 0.70
CA PHE A 138 6.56 9.68 1.50
C PHE A 138 7.38 9.37 2.77
N ALA A 139 8.38 10.19 3.13
CA ALA A 139 9.31 9.88 4.22
C ALA A 139 8.67 9.78 5.62
N SER A 140 7.52 10.43 5.84
CA SER A 140 6.74 10.30 7.08
C SER A 140 6.02 8.95 7.22
N HIS A 141 5.86 8.22 6.11
CA HIS A 141 5.12 6.96 6.05
C HIS A 141 6.03 5.74 5.94
N ALA A 142 7.20 5.89 5.30
CA ALA A 142 8.17 4.83 5.14
C ALA A 142 9.60 5.38 5.14
N PRO A 143 10.59 4.62 5.67
CA PRO A 143 11.99 5.03 5.55
C PRO A 143 12.37 5.15 4.06
N PRO A 144 13.01 6.25 3.62
CA PRO A 144 13.25 6.52 2.19
C PRO A 144 14.10 5.48 1.45
N SER A 145 14.82 4.63 2.18
CA SER A 145 15.66 3.56 1.63
C SER A 145 15.11 2.16 1.86
N ALA A 146 13.97 2.01 2.53
CA ALA A 146 13.36 0.71 2.75
C ALA A 146 12.70 0.21 1.45
N VAL A 147 13.24 -0.87 0.88
CA VAL A 147 12.68 -1.52 -0.32
C VAL A 147 12.74 -3.04 -0.21
N PRO A 148 11.71 -3.73 -0.67
CA PRO A 148 10.47 -3.12 -1.16
C PRO A 148 9.67 -2.45 -0.03
N THR A 149 8.92 -1.45 -0.38
CA THR A 149 7.87 -0.87 0.47
C THR A 149 6.67 -0.58 -0.40
N THR A 150 5.50 -1.01 0.03
CA THR A 150 4.25 -0.72 -0.68
C THR A 150 3.34 0.10 0.23
N LEU A 151 2.88 1.23 -0.29
CA LEU A 151 1.89 2.08 0.35
C LEU A 151 0.59 2.01 -0.44
N VAL A 152 -0.54 1.94 0.27
CA VAL A 152 -1.87 2.02 -0.34
C VAL A 152 -2.50 3.33 0.09
N LEU A 153 -2.82 4.17 -0.88
CA LEU A 153 -3.46 5.45 -0.66
C LEU A 153 -4.95 5.34 -0.94
N ASP A 154 -5.74 6.02 -0.13
CA ASP A 154 -7.18 6.14 -0.34
C ASP A 154 -7.51 7.10 -1.50
N LYS A 155 -8.79 7.23 -1.82
CA LYS A 155 -9.29 8.08 -2.92
C LYS A 155 -9.00 9.58 -2.73
N GLN A 156 -8.60 10.01 -1.52
CA GLN A 156 -8.14 11.37 -1.22
C GLN A 156 -6.60 11.49 -1.27
N GLY A 157 -5.88 10.42 -1.61
CA GLY A 157 -4.42 10.40 -1.66
C GLY A 157 -3.75 10.35 -0.27
N ARG A 158 -4.45 9.89 0.78
CA ARG A 158 -3.92 9.71 2.13
C ARG A 158 -3.46 8.26 2.30
N VAL A 159 -2.35 8.04 2.98
CA VAL A 159 -1.86 6.68 3.22
C VAL A 159 -2.81 5.93 4.16
N ALA A 160 -3.44 4.89 3.64
CA ALA A 160 -4.38 4.01 4.34
C ALA A 160 -3.75 2.69 4.78
N ALA A 161 -2.73 2.21 4.07
CA ALA A 161 -1.97 1.03 4.50
C ALA A 161 -0.51 1.09 4.05
N ARG A 162 0.32 0.32 4.76
CA ARG A 162 1.76 0.25 4.52
C ARG A 162 2.25 -1.18 4.71
N PHE A 163 3.06 -1.64 3.76
CA PHE A 163 3.84 -2.88 3.83
C PHE A 163 5.33 -2.51 3.76
N ILE A 164 6.13 -2.90 4.76
CA ILE A 164 7.58 -2.73 4.75
C ILE A 164 8.22 -4.10 4.56
N GLY A 165 8.99 -4.26 3.49
CA GLY A 165 9.53 -5.56 3.06
C GLY A 165 8.62 -6.25 2.05
N LEU A 166 8.93 -7.52 1.77
CA LEU A 166 8.18 -8.36 0.86
C LEU A 166 6.72 -8.52 1.27
N ILE A 167 5.80 -8.38 0.34
CA ILE A 167 4.40 -8.76 0.52
C ILE A 167 4.31 -10.28 0.47
N GLU A 168 4.31 -10.93 1.64
CA GLU A 168 4.26 -12.40 1.73
C GLU A 168 2.87 -12.95 1.38
N GLU A 169 1.81 -12.17 1.67
CA GLU A 169 0.41 -12.54 1.47
C GLU A 169 -0.28 -11.54 0.53
N PRO A 170 -0.22 -11.73 -0.80
CA PRO A 170 -0.86 -10.83 -1.77
C PRO A 170 -2.37 -10.67 -1.58
N SER A 171 -3.02 -11.69 -0.98
CA SER A 171 -4.45 -11.65 -0.61
C SER A 171 -4.79 -10.56 0.40
N MET A 172 -3.86 -10.19 1.27
CA MET A 172 -4.03 -9.09 2.22
C MET A 172 -4.08 -7.74 1.48
N LEU A 173 -3.12 -7.50 0.56
CA LEU A 173 -3.14 -6.31 -0.28
C LEU A 173 -4.43 -6.25 -1.12
N ASP A 174 -4.87 -7.38 -1.69
CA ASP A 174 -6.12 -7.47 -2.44
C ASP A 174 -7.34 -7.07 -1.60
N THR A 175 -7.40 -7.52 -0.34
CA THR A 175 -8.48 -7.17 0.59
C THR A 175 -8.49 -5.69 0.90
N ILE A 176 -7.33 -5.11 1.25
CA ILE A 176 -7.19 -3.68 1.56
C ILE A 176 -7.64 -2.82 0.36
N ILE A 177 -7.22 -3.18 -0.86
CA ILE A 177 -7.64 -2.44 -2.07
C ILE A 177 -9.16 -2.48 -2.23
N LYS A 178 -9.80 -3.65 -2.06
CA LYS A 178 -11.26 -3.78 -2.17
C LYS A 178 -11.99 -2.94 -1.14
N ASP A 179 -11.53 -2.97 0.11
CA ASP A 179 -12.15 -2.24 1.21
C ASP A 179 -12.05 -0.72 0.97
N LEU A 180 -10.89 -0.24 0.52
CA LEU A 180 -10.69 1.17 0.17
C LEU A 180 -11.51 1.62 -1.05
N ILE A 181 -11.70 0.76 -2.05
CA ILE A 181 -12.60 1.04 -3.19
C ILE A 181 -14.05 1.17 -2.70
N ALA A 182 -14.46 0.37 -1.72
CA ALA A 182 -15.80 0.38 -1.15
C ALA A 182 -16.04 1.53 -0.16
N GLU A 183 -14.99 2.19 0.36
CA GLU A 183 -15.13 3.34 1.24
C GLU A 183 -15.84 4.51 0.52
N ASP A 184 -16.79 5.14 1.20
CA ASP A 184 -17.38 6.40 0.75
C ASP A 184 -16.35 7.53 0.84
N LEU A 185 -16.43 8.52 -0.10
CA LEU A 185 -15.56 9.70 -0.14
C LEU A 185 -15.90 10.68 0.98
#